data_6fba95b669150f375b8a9016cbcc04ec
#
_entry.id   6fba95b669150f375b8a9016cbcc04ec
#
_cell.length_a   1.000
_cell.length_b   1.000
_cell.length_c   1.000
_cell.angle_alpha   90.00
_cell.angle_beta   90.00
_cell.angle_gamma   90.00
#
_symmetry.space_group_name_H-M   'P 1'
#
loop_
_entity.id
_entity.type
_entity.pdbx_description
1 polymer ?
#
loop_
_entity_poly.entity_id
_entity_poly.type
_entity_poly.pdbx_seq_one_letter_code
_entity_poly.pdbx_strand_id
1 'polypeptide(L)'
;MSIIKDVPSGTKPIKRAYVAIFLWFTGRAVQAAARVDREVKKEFDALPDDFTFSLGCLPNGPCMVIGKERGRVKYFGCDPKGRRMYVRLIVKSVDAAFLLLSFQESTALSTARNRLMVDGEIHQALSIIRILNIVEVYLLPKIIASLAVKRYPSWWSMGRKFGGRIGVYTRTLLGI
;
A
#
# COMPACT_ATOMS: atom_id res chain seq x y z
N MET A 1 43.19 -4.62 -2.43
CA MET A 1 42.23 -3.91 -3.32
C MET A 1 41.13 -4.91 -3.68
N SER A 2 40.02 -4.89 -2.94
CA SER A 2 38.92 -5.85 -3.11
C SER A 2 38.11 -5.45 -4.34
N ILE A 3 38.14 -6.27 -5.38
CA ILE A 3 37.29 -6.12 -6.56
C ILE A 3 35.87 -6.48 -6.14
N ILE A 4 35.05 -5.48 -5.87
CA ILE A 4 33.61 -5.66 -5.70
C ILE A 4 33.09 -6.12 -7.06
N LYS A 5 32.81 -7.42 -7.18
CA LYS A 5 32.15 -7.98 -8.34
C LYS A 5 30.71 -7.47 -8.33
N ASP A 6 30.36 -6.60 -9.27
CA ASP A 6 28.97 -6.24 -9.52
C ASP A 6 28.19 -7.51 -9.90
N VAL A 7 27.45 -8.03 -8.95
CA VAL A 7 26.50 -9.12 -9.22
C VAL A 7 25.29 -8.49 -9.90
N PRO A 8 25.01 -8.80 -11.17
CA PRO A 8 23.82 -8.29 -11.83
C PRO A 8 22.61 -8.69 -11.01
N SER A 9 21.74 -7.72 -10.71
CA SER A 9 20.50 -7.97 -9.98
C SER A 9 19.68 -8.99 -10.75
N GLY A 10 19.67 -10.25 -10.28
CA GLY A 10 18.96 -11.32 -10.92
C GLY A 10 17.49 -10.94 -11.09
N THR A 11 16.99 -11.03 -12.31
CA THR A 11 15.57 -10.87 -12.61
C THR A 11 14.81 -11.96 -11.86
N LYS A 12 14.07 -11.58 -10.82
CA LYS A 12 13.22 -12.47 -10.02
C LYS A 12 11.76 -12.32 -10.51
N PRO A 13 11.42 -12.91 -11.67
CA PRO A 13 10.17 -12.62 -12.36
C PRO A 13 8.95 -13.00 -11.52
N ILE A 14 9.00 -14.10 -10.79
CA ILE A 14 7.89 -14.57 -9.94
C ILE A 14 7.62 -13.59 -8.80
N LYS A 15 8.66 -13.16 -8.07
CA LYS A 15 8.50 -12.19 -6.99
C LYS A 15 8.03 -10.83 -7.51
N ARG A 16 8.56 -10.42 -8.67
CA ARG A 16 8.15 -9.17 -9.33
C ARG A 16 6.68 -9.22 -9.75
N ALA A 17 6.23 -10.33 -10.33
CA ALA A 17 4.82 -10.52 -10.70
C ALA A 17 3.91 -10.53 -9.46
N TYR A 18 4.31 -11.22 -8.38
CA TYR A 18 3.57 -11.20 -7.12
C TYR A 18 3.41 -9.78 -6.58
N VAL A 19 4.52 -9.03 -6.48
CA VAL A 19 4.52 -7.63 -6.00
C VAL A 19 3.63 -6.74 -6.88
N ALA A 20 3.70 -6.90 -8.21
CA ALA A 20 2.88 -6.14 -9.15
C ALA A 20 1.38 -6.39 -8.95
N ILE A 21 0.99 -7.67 -8.86
CA ILE A 21 -0.40 -8.07 -8.63
C ILE A 21 -0.89 -7.55 -7.27
N PHE A 22 -0.07 -7.68 -6.24
CA PHE A 22 -0.43 -7.23 -4.89
C PHE A 22 -0.62 -5.71 -4.84
N LEU A 23 0.30 -4.93 -5.41
CA LEU A 23 0.19 -3.47 -5.48
C LEU A 23 -1.02 -3.02 -6.30
N TRP A 24 -1.29 -3.68 -7.43
CA TRP A 24 -2.48 -3.42 -8.23
C TRP A 24 -3.76 -3.65 -7.42
N PHE A 25 -3.84 -4.77 -6.71
CA PHE A 25 -4.99 -5.13 -5.89
C PHE A 25 -5.15 -4.16 -4.71
N THR A 26 -4.06 -3.84 -4.01
CA THR A 26 -4.05 -2.87 -2.90
C THR A 26 -4.47 -1.49 -3.36
N GLY A 27 -3.97 -1.03 -4.52
CA GLY A 27 -4.34 0.29 -5.06
C GLY A 27 -5.85 0.41 -5.34
N ARG A 28 -6.46 -0.63 -5.90
CA ARG A 28 -7.91 -0.68 -6.11
C ARG A 28 -8.68 -0.82 -4.80
N ALA A 29 -8.16 -1.58 -3.85
CA ALA A 29 -8.78 -1.74 -2.54
C ALA A 29 -8.79 -0.42 -1.74
N VAL A 30 -7.72 0.37 -1.80
CA VAL A 30 -7.68 1.72 -1.21
C VAL A 30 -8.74 2.62 -1.86
N GLN A 31 -8.87 2.60 -3.18
CA GLN A 31 -9.90 3.36 -3.88
C GLN A 31 -11.32 2.95 -3.45
N ALA A 32 -11.58 1.65 -3.32
CA ALA A 32 -12.87 1.12 -2.88
C ALA A 32 -13.14 1.44 -1.40
N ALA A 33 -12.13 1.25 -0.52
CA ALA A 33 -12.22 1.54 0.90
C ALA A 33 -12.51 3.02 1.17
N ALA A 34 -11.90 3.93 0.42
CA ALA A 34 -12.16 5.38 0.55
C ALA A 34 -13.63 5.76 0.28
N ARG A 35 -14.40 4.89 -0.39
CA ARG A 35 -15.85 5.12 -0.63
C ARG A 35 -16.74 4.48 0.43
N VAL A 36 -16.30 3.37 1.03
CA VAL A 36 -17.13 2.53 1.91
C VAL A 36 -16.79 2.75 3.38
N ASP A 37 -15.52 2.95 3.70
CA ASP A 37 -15.02 3.06 5.05
C ASP A 37 -14.89 4.52 5.48
N ARG A 38 -15.58 4.87 6.60
CA ARG A 38 -15.57 6.23 7.14
C ARG A 38 -14.22 6.66 7.69
N GLU A 39 -13.42 5.72 8.20
CA GLU A 39 -12.09 6.02 8.77
C GLU A 39 -11.11 6.32 7.64
N VAL A 40 -11.09 5.48 6.59
CA VAL A 40 -10.29 5.72 5.39
C VAL A 40 -10.67 7.04 4.74
N LYS A 41 -11.97 7.32 4.62
CA LYS A 41 -12.44 8.60 4.09
C LYS A 41 -11.96 9.79 4.95
N LYS A 42 -12.09 9.71 6.28
CA LYS A 42 -11.64 10.75 7.20
C LYS A 42 -10.14 11.04 7.09
N GLU A 43 -9.30 10.00 6.95
CA GLU A 43 -7.87 10.17 6.75
C GLU A 43 -7.57 10.88 5.40
N PHE A 44 -8.28 10.52 4.32
CA PHE A 44 -8.14 11.21 3.04
C PHE A 44 -8.68 12.64 3.08
N ASP A 45 -9.77 12.93 3.80
CA ASP A 45 -10.36 14.26 3.91
C ASP A 45 -9.41 15.24 4.64
N ALA A 46 -8.55 14.73 5.53
CA ALA A 46 -7.51 15.51 6.20
C ALA A 46 -6.30 15.85 5.31
N LEU A 47 -6.19 15.24 4.13
CA LEU A 47 -5.11 15.47 3.18
C LEU A 47 -5.51 16.49 2.09
N PRO A 48 -4.58 17.21 1.45
CA PRO A 48 -4.86 18.17 0.39
C PRO A 48 -5.73 17.60 -0.73
N ASP A 49 -6.47 18.45 -1.46
CA ASP A 49 -7.40 18.01 -2.51
C ASP A 49 -6.72 17.42 -3.74
N ASP A 50 -5.49 17.82 -4.00
CA ASP A 50 -4.62 17.32 -5.07
C ASP A 50 -3.60 16.27 -4.57
N PHE A 51 -3.81 15.77 -3.34
CA PHE A 51 -2.87 14.84 -2.71
C PHE A 51 -2.66 13.59 -3.55
N THR A 52 -1.39 13.25 -3.79
CA THR A 52 -1.01 12.04 -4.52
C THR A 52 0.18 11.38 -3.83
N PHE A 53 0.11 10.07 -3.68
CA PHE A 53 1.20 9.28 -3.13
C PHE A 53 1.50 8.04 -3.97
N SER A 54 2.69 7.50 -3.81
CA SER A 54 3.10 6.26 -4.44
C SER A 54 3.70 5.28 -3.44
N LEU A 55 3.53 4.00 -3.73
CA LEU A 55 4.29 2.91 -3.13
C LEU A 55 4.90 2.09 -4.26
N GLY A 56 6.21 1.94 -4.24
CA GLY A 56 6.91 1.22 -5.30
C GLY A 56 8.26 0.67 -4.87
N CYS A 57 8.86 -0.17 -5.70
CA CYS A 57 10.18 -0.75 -5.43
C CYS A 57 11.24 -0.35 -6.45
N LEU A 58 12.47 -0.19 -5.97
CA LEU A 58 13.65 0.08 -6.76
C LEU A 58 14.36 -1.21 -7.17
N PRO A 59 15.23 -1.16 -8.20
CA PRO A 59 15.19 -0.23 -9.33
C PRO A 59 14.10 -0.67 -10.32
N ASN A 60 13.37 0.26 -10.89
CA ASN A 60 12.34 0.00 -11.94
C ASN A 60 11.37 -1.15 -11.60
N GLY A 61 11.05 -1.30 -10.32
CA GLY A 61 10.12 -2.33 -9.84
C GLY A 61 8.65 -1.93 -10.02
N PRO A 62 7.73 -2.84 -9.67
CA PRO A 62 6.32 -2.53 -9.64
C PRO A 62 6.02 -1.37 -8.69
N CYS A 63 5.02 -0.55 -9.04
CA CYS A 63 4.56 0.54 -8.22
C CYS A 63 3.04 0.71 -8.27
N MET A 64 2.50 1.46 -7.33
CA MET A 64 1.13 1.97 -7.38
C MET A 64 1.13 3.46 -7.09
N VAL A 65 0.25 4.19 -7.75
CA VAL A 65 0.01 5.62 -7.54
C VAL A 65 -1.47 5.82 -7.22
N ILE A 66 -1.73 6.54 -6.14
CA ILE A 66 -3.07 6.86 -5.68
C ILE A 66 -3.13 8.35 -5.39
N GLY A 67 -4.23 8.99 -5.78
CA GLY A 67 -4.41 10.40 -5.49
C GLY A 67 -5.87 10.79 -5.39
N LYS A 68 -6.10 12.01 -4.87
CA LYS A 68 -7.40 12.65 -4.86
C LYS A 68 -7.61 13.41 -6.18
N GLU A 69 -8.80 13.32 -6.71
CA GLU A 69 -9.23 14.10 -7.86
C GLU A 69 -10.69 14.46 -7.69
N ARG A 70 -10.99 15.75 -7.60
CA ARG A 70 -12.35 16.26 -7.39
C ARG A 70 -13.05 15.63 -6.17
N GLY A 71 -12.34 15.53 -5.04
CA GLY A 71 -12.83 14.94 -3.80
C GLY A 71 -12.98 13.41 -3.82
N ARG A 72 -12.50 12.73 -4.86
CA ARG A 72 -12.55 11.27 -4.99
C ARG A 72 -11.16 10.68 -5.04
N VAL A 73 -10.97 9.56 -4.33
CA VAL A 73 -9.72 8.80 -4.38
C VAL A 73 -9.72 7.90 -5.61
N LYS A 74 -8.63 7.95 -6.39
CA LYS A 74 -8.46 7.17 -7.62
C LYS A 74 -7.10 6.48 -7.64
N TYR A 75 -7.09 5.28 -8.18
CA TYR A 75 -5.89 4.53 -8.50
C TYR A 75 -5.45 4.84 -9.95
N PHE A 76 -4.18 5.21 -10.13
CA PHE A 76 -3.61 5.64 -11.42
C PHE A 76 -2.63 4.62 -12.02
N GLY A 77 -2.57 3.41 -11.49
CA GLY A 77 -1.54 2.45 -11.91
C GLY A 77 -0.15 2.83 -11.39
N CYS A 78 0.84 2.78 -12.25
CA CYS A 78 2.23 3.13 -11.95
C CYS A 78 2.63 4.54 -12.50
N ASP A 79 1.72 5.22 -13.17
CA ASP A 79 1.98 6.50 -13.81
C ASP A 79 1.37 7.65 -12.99
N PRO A 80 2.19 8.59 -12.49
CA PRO A 80 1.68 9.77 -11.78
C PRO A 80 0.95 10.76 -12.71
N LYS A 81 1.00 10.60 -14.03
CA LYS A 81 0.35 11.48 -15.02
C LYS A 81 0.67 12.96 -14.83
N GLY A 82 1.92 13.26 -14.51
CA GLY A 82 2.40 14.65 -14.28
C GLY A 82 1.92 15.28 -12.97
N ARG A 83 1.26 14.53 -12.07
CA ARG A 83 0.81 15.03 -10.75
C ARG A 83 1.98 15.21 -9.80
N ARG A 84 1.87 16.22 -8.95
CA ARG A 84 2.81 16.41 -7.85
C ARG A 84 2.70 15.25 -6.85
N MET A 85 3.81 14.60 -6.56
CA MET A 85 3.87 13.55 -5.54
C MET A 85 4.15 14.18 -4.18
N TYR A 86 3.22 14.03 -3.24
CA TYR A 86 3.36 14.53 -1.87
C TYR A 86 4.12 13.55 -0.98
N VAL A 87 3.86 12.25 -1.15
CA VAL A 87 4.52 11.19 -0.38
C VAL A 87 4.91 10.05 -1.31
N ARG A 88 6.14 9.58 -1.15
CA ARG A 88 6.64 8.38 -1.83
C ARG A 88 7.10 7.37 -0.78
N LEU A 89 6.49 6.21 -0.79
CA LEU A 89 6.93 5.05 -0.03
C LEU A 89 7.78 4.19 -0.97
N ILE A 90 9.07 4.09 -0.69
CA ILE A 90 10.05 3.48 -1.58
C ILE A 90 10.64 2.25 -0.91
N VAL A 91 10.40 1.08 -1.48
CA VAL A 91 11.05 -0.16 -1.05
C VAL A 91 12.30 -0.39 -1.89
N LYS A 92 13.44 -0.60 -1.25
CA LYS A 92 14.76 -0.61 -1.91
C LYS A 92 15.01 -1.80 -2.84
N SER A 93 14.23 -2.87 -2.73
CA SER A 93 14.40 -4.04 -3.61
C SER A 93 13.09 -4.83 -3.75
N VAL A 94 13.00 -5.62 -4.82
CA VAL A 94 11.85 -6.53 -5.03
C VAL A 94 11.77 -7.59 -3.93
N ASP A 95 12.90 -8.06 -3.39
CA ASP A 95 12.89 -9.01 -2.27
C ASP A 95 12.33 -8.39 -1.00
N ALA A 96 12.75 -7.18 -0.68
CA ALA A 96 12.22 -6.45 0.48
C ALA A 96 10.72 -6.18 0.30
N ALA A 97 10.27 -5.82 -0.91
CA ALA A 97 8.87 -5.64 -1.22
C ALA A 97 8.09 -6.96 -1.08
N PHE A 98 8.64 -8.07 -1.54
CA PHE A 98 8.03 -9.39 -1.36
C PHE A 98 7.87 -9.74 0.11
N LEU A 99 8.91 -9.55 0.95
CA LEU A 99 8.83 -9.81 2.40
C LEU A 99 7.79 -8.93 3.11
N LEU A 100 7.75 -7.64 2.75
CA LEU A 100 6.80 -6.68 3.31
C LEU A 100 5.36 -7.02 2.90
N LEU A 101 5.11 -7.24 1.61
CA LEU A 101 3.78 -7.44 1.05
C LEU A 101 3.27 -8.89 1.22
N SER A 102 4.13 -9.85 1.55
CA SER A 102 3.74 -11.19 2.00
C SER A 102 3.60 -11.32 3.52
N PHE A 103 3.70 -10.19 4.24
CA PHE A 103 3.58 -10.11 5.70
C PHE A 103 4.63 -10.92 6.50
N GLN A 104 5.73 -11.30 5.87
CA GLN A 104 6.85 -11.95 6.53
C GLN A 104 7.69 -10.94 7.33
N GLU A 105 7.60 -9.65 6.98
CA GLU A 105 8.28 -8.57 7.67
C GLU A 105 7.31 -7.40 7.89
N SER A 106 7.28 -6.86 9.11
CA SER A 106 6.42 -5.71 9.43
C SER A 106 6.98 -4.42 8.84
N THR A 107 6.11 -3.43 8.57
CA THR A 107 6.50 -2.09 8.11
C THR A 107 7.54 -1.45 9.03
N ALA A 108 7.38 -1.58 10.37
CA ALA A 108 8.34 -1.05 11.34
C ALA A 108 9.72 -1.71 11.23
N LEU A 109 9.77 -3.03 11.04
CA LEU A 109 11.02 -3.76 10.89
C LEU A 109 11.70 -3.45 9.56
N SER A 110 10.93 -3.34 8.47
CA SER A 110 11.43 -2.94 7.15
C SER A 110 12.02 -1.52 7.17
N THR A 111 11.39 -0.60 7.92
CA THR A 111 11.92 0.76 8.12
C THR A 111 13.21 0.74 8.96
N ALA A 112 13.21 0.01 10.08
CA ALA A 112 14.39 -0.13 10.94
C ALA A 112 15.59 -0.75 10.23
N ARG A 113 15.33 -1.68 9.29
CA ARG A 113 16.37 -2.28 8.43
C ARG A 113 16.70 -1.43 7.19
N ASN A 114 16.19 -0.22 7.12
CA ASN A 114 16.41 0.70 5.99
C ASN A 114 16.02 0.10 4.63
N ARG A 115 15.00 -0.75 4.60
CA ARG A 115 14.44 -1.37 3.38
C ARG A 115 13.27 -0.58 2.81
N LEU A 116 12.53 0.11 3.69
CA LEU A 116 11.45 1.04 3.35
C LEU A 116 11.90 2.46 3.67
N MET A 117 11.82 3.33 2.69
CA MET A 117 12.10 4.77 2.79
C MET A 117 10.82 5.55 2.59
N VAL A 118 10.71 6.67 3.27
CA VAL A 118 9.62 7.63 3.12
C VAL A 118 10.21 8.93 2.62
N ASP A 119 9.72 9.43 1.49
CA ASP A 119 10.02 10.72 0.93
C ASP A 119 8.74 11.57 0.93
N GLY A 120 8.76 12.70 1.63
CA GLY A 120 7.62 13.58 1.86
C GLY A 120 7.38 13.90 3.34
N GLU A 121 6.28 14.56 3.64
CA GLU A 121 5.94 14.97 5.01
C GLU A 121 5.54 13.79 5.89
N ILE A 122 6.13 13.70 7.09
CA ILE A 122 5.96 12.56 7.99
C ILE A 122 4.50 12.38 8.42
N HIS A 123 3.78 13.47 8.72
CA HIS A 123 2.37 13.35 9.15
C HIS A 123 1.47 12.80 8.04
N GLN A 124 1.69 13.21 6.79
CA GLN A 124 0.98 12.69 5.62
C GLN A 124 1.31 11.22 5.38
N ALA A 125 2.59 10.85 5.52
CA ALA A 125 3.03 9.47 5.42
C ALA A 125 2.38 8.57 6.49
N LEU A 126 2.23 9.07 7.73
CA LEU A 126 1.53 8.36 8.81
C LEU A 126 0.04 8.14 8.49
N SER A 127 -0.64 9.12 7.89
CA SER A 127 -2.02 8.95 7.41
C SER A 127 -2.10 7.85 6.34
N ILE A 128 -1.15 7.82 5.39
CA ILE A 128 -1.10 6.76 4.38
C ILE A 128 -0.86 5.39 5.01
N ILE A 129 0.06 5.28 5.97
CA ILE A 129 0.31 4.01 6.67
C ILE A 129 -0.95 3.55 7.42
N ARG A 130 -1.70 4.46 8.07
CA ARG A 130 -2.98 4.11 8.70
C ARG A 130 -4.01 3.60 7.70
N ILE A 131 -4.15 4.28 6.56
CA ILE A 131 -5.02 3.85 5.47
C ILE A 131 -4.65 2.46 4.97
N LEU A 132 -3.36 2.21 4.70
CA LEU A 132 -2.88 0.91 4.26
C LEU A 132 -3.16 -0.18 5.28
N ASN A 133 -2.90 0.06 6.57
CA ASN A 133 -3.20 -0.89 7.64
C ASN A 133 -4.70 -1.24 7.71
N ILE A 134 -5.59 -0.26 7.55
CA ILE A 134 -7.04 -0.51 7.51
C ILE A 134 -7.40 -1.37 6.29
N VAL A 135 -6.86 -1.02 5.12
CA VAL A 135 -7.13 -1.75 3.88
C VAL A 135 -6.58 -3.17 3.92
N GLU A 136 -5.40 -3.39 4.49
CA GLU A 136 -4.83 -4.72 4.70
C GLU A 136 -5.75 -5.64 5.51
N VAL A 137 -6.41 -5.11 6.54
CA VAL A 137 -7.40 -5.87 7.33
C VAL A 137 -8.58 -6.32 6.48
N TYR A 138 -9.00 -5.53 5.49
CA TYR A 138 -10.04 -5.94 4.54
C TYR A 138 -9.55 -7.01 3.56
N LEU A 139 -8.31 -6.89 3.08
CA LEU A 139 -7.74 -7.76 2.05
C LEU A 139 -7.36 -9.16 2.59
N LEU A 140 -6.98 -9.24 3.87
CA LEU A 140 -6.46 -10.46 4.43
C LEU A 140 -7.53 -11.28 5.17
N PRO A 141 -7.53 -12.63 5.03
CA PRO A 141 -8.25 -13.51 5.94
C PRO A 141 -7.80 -13.27 7.39
N LYS A 142 -8.71 -13.46 8.36
CA LYS A 142 -8.45 -13.21 9.80
C LYS A 142 -7.13 -13.79 10.30
N ILE A 143 -6.75 -14.97 9.84
CA ILE A 143 -5.56 -15.69 10.29
C ILE A 143 -4.29 -14.94 9.88
N ILE A 144 -4.23 -14.43 8.64
CA ILE A 144 -3.07 -13.69 8.11
C ILE A 144 -3.07 -12.27 8.67
N ALA A 145 -4.24 -11.63 8.78
CA ALA A 145 -4.35 -10.28 9.33
C ALA A 145 -3.90 -10.20 10.80
N SER A 146 -4.12 -11.25 11.61
CA SER A 146 -3.65 -11.28 13.00
C SER A 146 -2.13 -11.39 13.13
N LEU A 147 -1.45 -11.97 12.14
CA LEU A 147 0.01 -12.05 12.07
C LEU A 147 0.63 -10.74 11.56
N ALA A 148 -0.06 -10.04 10.67
CA ALA A 148 0.43 -8.82 10.01
C ALA A 148 0.24 -7.57 10.86
N VAL A 149 -0.85 -7.47 11.62
CA VAL A 149 -1.22 -6.28 12.38
C VAL A 149 -1.03 -6.53 13.88
N LYS A 150 0.00 -5.92 14.48
CA LYS A 150 0.31 -6.03 15.93
C LYS A 150 -0.81 -5.59 16.88
N ARG A 151 -1.77 -4.78 16.40
CA ARG A 151 -2.94 -4.33 17.15
C ARG A 151 -4.19 -4.47 16.30
N TYR A 152 -4.90 -5.58 16.48
CA TYR A 152 -6.24 -5.72 15.97
C TYR A 152 -7.18 -4.82 16.79
N PRO A 153 -7.88 -3.85 16.19
CA PRO A 153 -8.82 -3.03 16.96
C PRO A 153 -9.94 -3.91 17.51
N SER A 154 -10.05 -3.99 18.85
CA SER A 154 -11.02 -4.84 19.55
C SER A 154 -12.50 -4.41 19.35
N TRP A 155 -12.71 -3.19 18.88
CA TRP A 155 -14.00 -2.54 18.68
C TRP A 155 -14.69 -2.81 17.32
N TRP A 156 -14.10 -3.63 16.47
CA TRP A 156 -14.72 -4.01 15.20
C TRP A 156 -15.80 -5.07 15.40
N SER A 157 -17.06 -4.65 15.44
CA SER A 157 -18.21 -5.58 15.50
C SER A 157 -18.31 -6.45 14.24
N MET A 158 -18.59 -7.74 14.44
CA MET A 158 -18.51 -8.79 13.40
C MET A 158 -19.42 -8.52 12.17
N GLY A 159 -20.59 -7.89 12.35
CA GLY A 159 -21.56 -7.64 11.27
C GLY A 159 -21.14 -6.55 10.27
N ARG A 160 -20.49 -5.47 10.72
CA ARG A 160 -19.98 -4.40 9.84
C ARG A 160 -18.81 -4.88 8.96
N LYS A 161 -18.05 -5.86 9.44
CA LYS A 161 -16.91 -6.44 8.71
C LYS A 161 -17.33 -7.26 7.49
N PHE A 162 -18.46 -7.97 7.56
CA PHE A 162 -18.92 -8.81 6.46
C PHE A 162 -19.47 -7.95 5.30
N GLY A 163 -20.31 -6.98 5.59
CA GLY A 163 -20.86 -6.08 4.57
C GLY A 163 -19.79 -5.20 3.91
N GLY A 164 -18.83 -4.67 4.71
CA GLY A 164 -17.71 -3.89 4.21
C GLY A 164 -16.75 -4.70 3.33
N ARG A 165 -16.45 -5.96 3.70
CA ARG A 165 -15.61 -6.87 2.90
C ARG A 165 -16.22 -7.16 1.53
N ILE A 166 -17.49 -7.55 1.48
CA ILE A 166 -18.17 -7.82 0.21
C ILE A 166 -18.18 -6.57 -0.66
N GLY A 167 -18.48 -5.40 -0.09
CA GLY A 167 -18.47 -4.12 -0.81
C GLY A 167 -17.09 -3.73 -1.34
N VAL A 168 -16.02 -3.96 -0.58
CA VAL A 168 -14.64 -3.71 -1.02
C VAL A 168 -14.23 -4.72 -2.09
N TYR A 169 -14.47 -6.01 -1.90
CA TYR A 169 -14.10 -7.04 -2.89
C TYR A 169 -14.80 -6.87 -4.23
N THR A 170 -16.12 -6.65 -4.23
CA THR A 170 -16.87 -6.46 -5.48
C THR A 170 -16.42 -5.22 -6.23
N ARG A 171 -16.18 -4.10 -5.54
CA ARG A 171 -15.70 -2.87 -6.17
C ARG A 171 -14.24 -2.93 -6.59
N THR A 172 -13.39 -3.64 -5.84
CA THR A 172 -11.99 -3.88 -6.23
C THR A 172 -11.90 -4.67 -7.53
N LEU A 173 -12.73 -5.69 -7.70
CA LEU A 173 -12.79 -6.49 -8.92
C LEU A 173 -13.41 -5.73 -10.09
N LEU A 174 -14.49 -5.00 -9.86
CA LEU A 174 -15.20 -4.24 -10.90
C LEU A 174 -14.48 -2.93 -11.27
N GLY A 175 -13.55 -2.44 -10.45
CA GLY A 175 -12.82 -1.21 -10.71
C GLY A 175 -13.65 0.06 -10.59
N ILE A 176 -14.80 -0.02 -9.89
CA ILE A 176 -15.76 1.08 -9.73
C ILE A 176 -15.58 1.77 -8.37
#